data_d9d5967037104b6f0f43225cd15c2db2
#
_entry.id   d9d5967037104b6f0f43225cd15c2db2
#
_cell.length_a   1.000
_cell.length_b   1.000
_cell.length_c   1.000
_cell.angle_alpha   90.00
_cell.angle_beta   90.00
_cell.angle_gamma   90.00
#
_symmetry.space_group_name_H-M   'P 1'
#
loop_
_entity.id
_entity.type
_entity.pdbx_description
1 polymer ?
#
loop_
_entity_poly.entity_id
_entity_poly.type
_entity_poly.pdbx_seq_one_letter_code
_entity_poly.pdbx_strand_id
1 'polypeptide(L)'
;RFNRIIGSYQKGRFDVAPKTASNISLTIDLDLQKYGESLFKNKRGGIVAIEPSTGEILALVTAPSYDPNILLGRKRSINYNELANDTISKPLFDRGLQAQYSPGSPFKVLNALIGLQEEVININDIYTCNKGHFYAKGAFMECHNRVSTENNLISAIHQSCNTYFAKTYKKLINS
;
A
#
# COMPACT_ATOMS: atom_id res chain seq x y z
N ARG A 1 2.92 32.65 10.41
CA ARG A 1 3.52 33.37 9.30
C ARG A 1 2.44 33.75 8.32
N PHE A 2 1.28 33.90 8.81
CA PHE A 2 0.03 34.05 8.15
C PHE A 2 -0.34 35.53 8.16
N ASN A 3 -0.09 36.27 7.09
CA ASN A 3 -0.41 37.67 6.92
C ASN A 3 0.02 38.59 8.10
N ARG A 4 1.02 38.20 8.84
CA ARG A 4 1.68 39.12 9.76
C ARG A 4 2.55 40.06 8.91
N ILE A 5 2.21 41.32 8.89
CA ILE A 5 3.12 42.35 8.43
C ILE A 5 4.28 42.32 9.43
N ILE A 6 5.38 41.69 9.03
CA ILE A 6 6.67 41.83 9.69
C ILE A 6 7.29 43.05 8.99
N GLY A 7 6.84 44.20 9.41
CA GLY A 7 6.90 45.41 8.62
C GLY A 7 8.29 45.96 8.42
N SER A 8 8.34 47.01 7.60
CA SER A 8 9.50 47.80 7.26
C SER A 8 9.94 48.78 8.37
N TYR A 9 9.88 48.34 9.63
CA TYR A 9 10.36 49.12 10.75
C TYR A 9 11.87 49.38 10.62
N GLN A 10 12.33 50.58 10.86
CA GLN A 10 13.71 51.02 10.70
C GLN A 10 14.29 50.77 9.29
N LYS A 11 13.57 51.22 8.26
CA LYS A 11 14.00 51.16 6.85
C LYS A 11 14.28 49.73 6.33
N GLY A 12 13.53 48.77 6.82
CA GLY A 12 13.65 47.38 6.34
C GLY A 12 14.76 46.57 7.01
N ARG A 13 15.40 47.09 8.07
CA ARG A 13 16.46 46.35 8.79
C ARG A 13 16.05 44.95 9.28
N PHE A 14 14.76 44.75 9.49
CA PHE A 14 14.19 43.48 9.95
C PHE A 14 13.38 42.74 8.86
N ASP A 15 13.39 43.26 7.64
CA ASP A 15 12.68 42.61 6.55
C ASP A 15 13.39 41.31 6.15
N VAL A 16 12.65 40.24 6.11
CA VAL A 16 13.14 38.94 5.58
C VAL A 16 12.67 38.81 4.15
N ALA A 17 13.60 38.93 3.21
CA ALA A 17 13.29 38.74 1.80
C ALA A 17 12.72 37.35 1.55
N PRO A 18 11.66 37.22 0.73
CA PRO A 18 11.14 35.90 0.35
C PRO A 18 12.21 35.15 -0.44
N LYS A 19 12.45 33.88 -0.08
CA LYS A 19 13.30 32.99 -0.87
C LYS A 19 12.44 32.32 -1.92
N THR A 20 12.90 32.37 -3.16
CA THR A 20 12.28 31.62 -4.26
C THR A 20 12.40 30.11 -3.96
N ALA A 21 11.32 29.39 -4.10
CA ALA A 21 11.35 27.93 -3.99
C ALA A 21 12.08 27.34 -5.20
N SER A 22 12.76 26.23 -4.99
CA SER A 22 13.36 25.45 -6.08
C SER A 22 12.29 24.61 -6.77
N ASN A 23 12.42 24.40 -8.06
CA ASN A 23 11.63 23.45 -8.80
C ASN A 23 12.02 22.02 -8.40
N ILE A 24 11.05 21.13 -8.32
CA ILE A 24 11.24 19.71 -8.05
C ILE A 24 10.77 18.96 -9.29
N SER A 25 11.60 18.04 -9.80
CA SER A 25 11.22 17.06 -10.82
C SER A 25 10.87 15.76 -10.11
N LEU A 26 9.74 15.17 -10.45
CA LEU A 26 9.27 13.89 -9.92
C LEU A 26 9.30 12.85 -11.03
N THR A 27 9.35 11.57 -10.65
CA THR A 27 9.27 10.42 -11.56
C THR A 27 7.82 10.06 -11.92
N ILE A 28 6.85 10.76 -11.35
CA ILE A 28 5.42 10.50 -11.57
C ILE A 28 5.04 10.70 -13.04
N ASP A 29 4.48 9.66 -13.64
CA ASP A 29 3.78 9.75 -14.92
C ASP A 29 2.38 10.35 -14.69
N LEU A 30 2.17 11.54 -15.24
CA LEU A 30 0.96 12.31 -14.97
C LEU A 30 -0.31 11.62 -15.52
N ASP A 31 -0.21 10.93 -16.63
CA ASP A 31 -1.37 10.27 -17.26
C ASP A 31 -1.72 9.00 -16.47
N LEU A 32 -0.71 8.24 -16.03
CA LEU A 32 -0.90 7.09 -15.16
C LEU A 32 -1.49 7.50 -13.80
N GLN A 33 -0.99 8.59 -13.23
CA GLN A 33 -1.51 9.16 -11.97
C GLN A 33 -3.00 9.53 -12.09
N LYS A 34 -3.36 10.30 -13.13
CA LYS A 34 -4.75 10.68 -13.40
C LYS A 34 -5.66 9.47 -13.62
N TYR A 35 -5.17 8.49 -14.36
CA TYR A 35 -5.90 7.25 -14.57
C TYR A 35 -6.16 6.53 -13.25
N GLY A 36 -5.13 6.35 -12.43
CA GLY A 36 -5.24 5.77 -11.09
C GLY A 36 -6.24 6.50 -10.20
N GLU A 37 -6.21 7.83 -10.18
CA GLU A 37 -7.17 8.65 -9.43
C GLU A 37 -8.61 8.45 -9.92
N SER A 38 -8.81 8.34 -11.24
CA SER A 38 -10.12 8.08 -11.82
C SER A 38 -10.75 6.76 -11.38
N LEU A 39 -9.92 5.72 -11.18
CA LEU A 39 -10.36 4.40 -10.71
C LEU A 39 -10.86 4.41 -9.26
N PHE A 40 -10.44 5.41 -8.49
CA PHE A 40 -10.80 5.56 -7.08
C PHE A 40 -12.04 6.43 -6.83
N LYS A 41 -12.71 6.88 -7.86
CA LYS A 41 -13.98 7.60 -7.68
C LYS A 41 -14.93 6.79 -6.79
N ASN A 42 -15.35 7.38 -5.66
CA ASN A 42 -16.21 6.77 -4.63
C ASN A 42 -15.63 5.50 -3.98
N LYS A 43 -14.32 5.35 -3.97
CA LYS A 43 -13.62 4.22 -3.32
C LYS A 43 -12.64 4.74 -2.27
N ARG A 44 -12.14 3.81 -1.44
CA ARG A 44 -11.09 4.10 -0.45
C ARG A 44 -9.93 3.12 -0.65
N GLY A 45 -8.72 3.64 -0.69
CA GLY A 45 -7.51 2.84 -0.84
C GLY A 45 -6.33 3.63 -1.37
N GLY A 46 -5.32 2.94 -1.85
CA GLY A 46 -4.15 3.51 -2.51
C GLY A 46 -3.70 2.65 -3.69
N ILE A 47 -3.07 3.28 -4.68
CA ILE A 47 -2.32 2.62 -5.76
C ILE A 47 -0.90 3.15 -5.71
N VAL A 48 0.06 2.24 -5.79
CA VAL A 48 1.47 2.58 -5.98
C VAL A 48 1.96 1.82 -7.20
N ALA A 49 2.45 2.53 -8.21
CA ALA A 49 3.09 1.94 -9.37
C ALA A 49 4.59 2.25 -9.31
N ILE A 50 5.41 1.20 -9.36
CA ILE A 50 6.86 1.29 -9.24
C ILE A 50 7.48 0.64 -10.46
N GLU A 51 8.45 1.31 -11.09
CA GLU A 51 9.30 0.73 -12.13
C GLU A 51 10.29 -0.25 -11.47
N PRO A 52 10.23 -1.56 -11.76
CA PRO A 52 11.05 -2.53 -11.03
C PRO A 52 12.55 -2.39 -11.27
N SER A 53 12.94 -1.89 -12.43
CA SER A 53 14.36 -1.77 -12.82
C SER A 53 15.07 -0.60 -12.15
N THR A 54 14.35 0.49 -11.88
CA THR A 54 14.94 1.74 -11.36
C THR A 54 14.48 2.05 -9.93
N GLY A 55 13.34 1.50 -9.50
CA GLY A 55 12.68 1.84 -8.26
C GLY A 55 11.89 3.16 -8.31
N GLU A 56 11.77 3.77 -9.47
CA GLU A 56 11.04 5.01 -9.66
C GLU A 56 9.54 4.83 -9.41
N ILE A 57 8.95 5.76 -8.68
CA ILE A 57 7.51 5.78 -8.44
C ILE A 57 6.84 6.49 -9.61
N LEU A 58 6.08 5.74 -10.41
CA LEU A 58 5.35 6.25 -11.57
C LEU A 58 3.96 6.77 -11.22
N ALA A 59 3.32 6.21 -10.20
CA ALA A 59 2.06 6.73 -9.66
C ALA A 59 1.97 6.46 -8.17
N LEU A 60 1.40 7.41 -7.43
CA LEU A 60 1.12 7.32 -6.00
C LEU A 60 -0.25 7.93 -5.74
N VAL A 61 -1.28 7.08 -5.68
CA VAL A 61 -2.67 7.50 -5.54
C VAL A 61 -3.17 7.16 -4.14
N THR A 62 -3.82 8.11 -3.53
CA THR A 62 -4.51 7.95 -2.24
C THR A 62 -5.95 8.40 -2.37
N ALA A 63 -6.89 7.63 -1.83
CA ALA A 63 -8.30 8.00 -1.85
C ALA A 63 -9.02 7.64 -0.52
N PRO A 64 -9.94 8.49 -0.02
CA PRO A 64 -10.23 9.83 -0.52
C PRO A 64 -9.04 10.77 -0.41
N SER A 65 -8.92 11.70 -1.35
CA SER A 65 -7.92 12.77 -1.32
C SER A 65 -8.59 14.14 -1.23
N TYR A 66 -7.84 15.21 -1.36
CA TYR A 66 -8.34 16.59 -1.33
C TYR A 66 -7.64 17.42 -2.39
N ASP A 67 -8.25 18.54 -2.79
CA ASP A 67 -7.60 19.52 -3.65
C ASP A 67 -6.55 20.31 -2.83
N PRO A 68 -5.25 20.19 -3.14
CA PRO A 68 -4.20 20.90 -2.41
C PRO A 68 -4.32 22.44 -2.50
N ASN A 69 -5.02 22.96 -3.51
CA ASN A 69 -5.22 24.39 -3.67
C ASN A 69 -6.04 25.00 -2.53
N ILE A 70 -6.90 24.24 -1.87
CA ILE A 70 -7.66 24.75 -0.71
C ILE A 70 -6.77 25.09 0.49
N LEU A 71 -5.54 24.57 0.50
CA LEU A 71 -4.54 24.87 1.53
C LEU A 71 -3.71 26.11 1.22
N LEU A 72 -4.09 26.89 0.21
CA LEU A 72 -3.45 28.14 -0.14
C LEU A 72 -4.21 29.34 0.45
N GLY A 73 -3.48 30.45 0.63
CA GLY A 73 -4.04 31.73 1.02
C GLY A 73 -4.58 31.81 2.46
N ARG A 74 -5.49 32.74 2.67
CA ARG A 74 -5.95 33.14 4.02
C ARG A 74 -6.80 32.07 4.73
N LYS A 75 -7.50 31.21 3.97
CA LYS A 75 -8.37 30.18 4.51
C LYS A 75 -7.64 28.88 4.87
N ARG A 76 -6.33 28.81 4.64
CA ARG A 76 -5.52 27.60 4.86
C ARG A 76 -5.80 26.93 6.20
N SER A 77 -5.77 27.69 7.30
CA SER A 77 -5.93 27.10 8.64
C SER A 77 -7.32 26.53 8.87
N ILE A 78 -8.35 27.18 8.32
CA ILE A 78 -9.74 26.72 8.42
C ILE A 78 -9.87 25.43 7.63
N ASN A 79 -9.48 25.44 6.36
CA ASN A 79 -9.58 24.28 5.48
C ASN A 79 -8.74 23.09 5.99
N TYR A 80 -7.54 23.35 6.53
CA TYR A 80 -6.72 22.29 7.15
C TYR A 80 -7.43 21.65 8.34
N ASN A 81 -8.04 22.45 9.21
CA ASN A 81 -8.77 21.92 10.36
C ASN A 81 -10.00 21.11 9.93
N GLU A 82 -10.70 21.52 8.88
CA GLU A 82 -11.80 20.74 8.32
C GLU A 82 -11.32 19.38 7.82
N LEU A 83 -10.22 19.33 7.04
CA LEU A 83 -9.61 18.08 6.57
C LEU A 83 -9.11 17.20 7.72
N ALA A 84 -8.50 17.79 8.74
CA ALA A 84 -7.94 17.09 9.89
C ALA A 84 -9.02 16.48 10.79
N ASN A 85 -10.17 17.15 10.90
CA ASN A 85 -11.31 16.69 11.69
C ASN A 85 -12.24 15.72 10.95
N ASP A 86 -12.04 15.51 9.65
CA ASP A 86 -12.78 14.49 8.89
C ASP A 86 -12.29 13.08 9.25
N THR A 87 -12.91 12.52 10.30
CA THR A 87 -12.60 11.17 10.81
C THR A 87 -13.13 10.05 9.92
N ILE A 88 -14.07 10.36 9.02
CA ILE A 88 -14.68 9.38 8.11
C ILE A 88 -13.79 9.19 6.88
N SER A 89 -13.57 10.24 6.11
CA SER A 89 -12.79 10.18 4.86
C SER A 89 -11.29 10.11 5.13
N LYS A 90 -10.82 10.81 6.18
CA LYS A 90 -9.41 10.96 6.55
C LYS A 90 -8.56 11.34 5.34
N PRO A 91 -8.85 12.49 4.70
CA PRO A 91 -8.22 12.85 3.42
C PRO A 91 -6.73 13.19 3.56
N LEU A 92 -6.26 13.57 4.76
CA LEU A 92 -4.85 13.80 5.04
C LEU A 92 -4.04 12.52 5.29
N PHE A 93 -4.71 11.37 5.41
CA PHE A 93 -4.04 10.09 5.62
C PHE A 93 -3.65 9.49 4.28
N ASP A 94 -2.35 9.47 3.98
CA ASP A 94 -1.82 8.87 2.75
C ASP A 94 -1.87 7.34 2.84
N ARG A 95 -2.83 6.76 2.13
CA ARG A 95 -3.05 5.31 2.13
C ARG A 95 -2.05 4.55 1.28
N GLY A 96 -1.45 5.21 0.30
CA GLY A 96 -0.39 4.61 -0.50
C GLY A 96 0.90 4.37 0.28
N LEU A 97 1.19 5.26 1.27
CA LEU A 97 2.41 5.21 2.06
C LEU A 97 2.22 4.65 3.48
N GLN A 98 1.08 4.91 4.10
CA GLN A 98 0.90 4.70 5.55
C GLN A 98 -0.08 3.59 5.90
N ALA A 99 -0.95 3.17 4.97
CA ALA A 99 -1.92 2.14 5.27
C ALA A 99 -1.28 0.77 5.42
N GLN A 100 -1.74 0.04 6.42
CA GLN A 100 -1.34 -1.33 6.68
C GLN A 100 -2.52 -2.25 6.41
N TYR A 101 -2.40 -3.06 5.38
CA TYR A 101 -3.40 -4.05 5.01
C TYR A 101 -2.83 -5.46 5.12
N SER A 102 -3.68 -6.42 5.48
CA SER A 102 -3.31 -7.83 5.37
C SER A 102 -3.07 -8.17 3.89
N PRO A 103 -1.91 -8.72 3.53
CA PRO A 103 -1.56 -8.97 2.12
C PRO A 103 -2.46 -10.02 1.45
N GLY A 104 -3.07 -10.90 2.23
CA GLY A 104 -3.90 -11.97 1.69
C GLY A 104 -3.12 -12.95 0.82
N SER A 105 -3.86 -13.60 -0.19
CA SER A 105 -3.27 -14.64 -1.06
C SER A 105 -2.06 -14.21 -1.91
N PRO A 106 -1.86 -12.93 -2.30
CA PRO A 106 -0.61 -12.53 -2.94
C PRO A 106 0.66 -12.88 -2.16
N PHE A 107 0.57 -12.93 -0.83
CA PHE A 107 1.69 -13.32 0.03
C PHE A 107 2.14 -14.79 -0.18
N LYS A 108 1.29 -15.63 -0.74
CA LYS A 108 1.63 -17.03 -1.07
C LYS A 108 2.77 -17.15 -2.08
N VAL A 109 2.84 -16.22 -3.03
CA VAL A 109 3.93 -16.17 -4.01
C VAL A 109 5.27 -15.91 -3.31
N LEU A 110 5.29 -14.98 -2.35
CA LEU A 110 6.48 -14.72 -1.54
C LEU A 110 6.86 -15.95 -0.71
N ASN A 111 5.90 -16.60 -0.05
CA ASN A 111 6.14 -17.85 0.69
C ASN A 111 6.69 -18.97 -0.22
N ALA A 112 6.22 -19.07 -1.46
CA ALA A 112 6.73 -20.03 -2.43
C ALA A 112 8.20 -19.76 -2.77
N LEU A 113 8.55 -18.50 -3.06
CA LEU A 113 9.92 -18.10 -3.39
C LEU A 113 10.88 -18.36 -2.22
N ILE A 114 10.49 -17.98 -1.00
CA ILE A 114 11.28 -18.25 0.20
C ILE A 114 11.44 -19.76 0.40
N GLY A 115 10.34 -20.53 0.30
CA GLY A 115 10.37 -21.97 0.48
C GLY A 115 11.27 -22.72 -0.52
N LEU A 116 11.36 -22.22 -1.75
CA LEU A 116 12.27 -22.75 -2.77
C LEU A 116 13.72 -22.32 -2.49
N GLN A 117 13.95 -21.08 -2.08
CA GLN A 117 15.27 -20.55 -1.77
C GLN A 117 15.89 -21.27 -0.57
N GLU A 118 15.09 -21.52 0.48
CA GLU A 118 15.52 -22.23 1.69
C GLU A 118 15.48 -23.76 1.52
N GLU A 119 15.18 -24.25 0.32
CA GLU A 119 15.14 -25.68 -0.03
C GLU A 119 14.16 -26.52 0.83
N VAL A 120 13.22 -25.89 1.52
CA VAL A 120 12.23 -26.59 2.36
C VAL A 120 11.06 -27.18 1.56
N ILE A 121 10.89 -26.72 0.32
CA ILE A 121 9.95 -27.28 -0.66
C ILE A 121 10.60 -27.42 -2.04
N ASN A 122 10.08 -28.35 -2.83
CA ASN A 122 10.39 -28.50 -4.25
C ASN A 122 9.13 -28.23 -5.08
N ILE A 123 9.30 -27.85 -6.35
CA ILE A 123 8.18 -27.57 -7.28
C ILE A 123 7.24 -28.79 -7.40
N ASN A 124 7.80 -30.01 -7.30
CA ASN A 124 7.06 -31.25 -7.44
C ASN A 124 6.49 -31.81 -6.13
N ASP A 125 6.75 -31.13 -4.98
CA ASP A 125 6.18 -31.58 -3.71
C ASP A 125 4.66 -31.54 -3.75
N ILE A 126 4.02 -32.67 -3.42
CA ILE A 126 2.57 -32.82 -3.45
C ILE A 126 2.01 -32.80 -2.02
N TYR A 127 1.02 -31.96 -1.80
CA TYR A 127 0.24 -31.95 -0.57
C TYR A 127 -1.24 -32.16 -0.86
N THR A 128 -1.84 -33.10 -0.13
CA THR A 128 -3.29 -33.31 -0.15
C THR A 128 -3.98 -32.20 0.62
N CYS A 129 -4.96 -31.59 -0.02
CA CYS A 129 -5.87 -30.60 0.57
C CYS A 129 -7.24 -31.23 0.78
N ASN A 130 -7.66 -31.43 2.03
CA ASN A 130 -8.98 -31.92 2.42
C ASN A 130 -9.85 -30.76 2.88
N LYS A 131 -10.26 -29.88 1.95
CA LYS A 131 -11.11 -28.68 2.22
C LYS A 131 -10.49 -27.65 3.17
N GLY A 132 -9.32 -27.91 3.73
CA GLY A 132 -8.64 -27.02 4.68
C GLY A 132 -7.56 -27.73 5.48
N HIS A 133 -7.05 -27.02 6.50
CA HIS A 133 -5.97 -27.50 7.33
C HIS A 133 -6.12 -27.01 8.78
N PHE A 134 -5.89 -27.90 9.74
CA PHE A 134 -5.71 -27.51 11.13
C PHE A 134 -4.29 -26.97 11.34
N TYR A 135 -4.17 -25.70 11.65
CA TYR A 135 -2.86 -25.06 11.91
C TYR A 135 -2.52 -25.02 13.40
N ALA A 136 -3.55 -25.18 14.27
CA ALA A 136 -3.41 -25.34 15.73
C ALA A 136 -4.57 -26.18 16.27
N LYS A 137 -4.51 -26.58 17.55
CA LYS A 137 -5.57 -27.36 18.20
C LYS A 137 -6.87 -26.56 18.21
N GLY A 138 -7.89 -27.05 17.49
CA GLY A 138 -9.21 -26.40 17.38
C GLY A 138 -9.26 -25.23 16.39
N ALA A 139 -8.17 -24.86 15.72
CA ALA A 139 -8.12 -23.77 14.76
C ALA A 139 -7.96 -24.33 13.33
N PHE A 140 -9.04 -24.25 12.55
CA PHE A 140 -9.13 -24.74 11.20
C PHE A 140 -9.16 -23.60 10.20
N MET A 141 -8.35 -23.69 9.16
CA MET A 141 -8.33 -22.77 8.02
C MET A 141 -8.95 -23.47 6.81
N GLU A 142 -10.08 -22.95 6.37
CA GLU A 142 -10.76 -23.43 5.17
C GLU A 142 -9.96 -23.16 3.90
N CYS A 143 -10.11 -24.04 2.91
CA CYS A 143 -9.62 -23.87 1.57
C CYS A 143 -10.79 -23.71 0.60
N HIS A 144 -10.58 -22.99 -0.49
CA HIS A 144 -11.62 -22.76 -1.51
C HIS A 144 -12.05 -24.05 -2.22
N ASN A 145 -11.19 -25.06 -2.26
CA ASN A 145 -11.51 -26.34 -2.86
C ASN A 145 -12.51 -27.12 -2.00
N ARG A 146 -13.68 -27.38 -2.55
CA ARG A 146 -14.75 -28.12 -1.87
C ARG A 146 -14.55 -29.64 -1.88
N VAL A 147 -13.62 -30.14 -2.69
CA VAL A 147 -13.25 -31.55 -2.81
C VAL A 147 -11.80 -31.74 -2.40
N SER A 148 -11.44 -32.97 -2.04
CA SER A 148 -10.04 -33.32 -1.79
C SER A 148 -9.25 -33.22 -3.09
N THR A 149 -8.13 -32.51 -3.04
CA THR A 149 -7.23 -32.32 -4.20
C THR A 149 -5.78 -32.53 -3.79
N GLU A 150 -5.00 -33.11 -4.71
CA GLU A 150 -3.54 -33.13 -4.59
C GLU A 150 -2.97 -31.92 -5.33
N ASN A 151 -2.10 -31.18 -4.67
CA ASN A 151 -1.54 -29.97 -5.23
C ASN A 151 -0.01 -30.00 -5.14
N ASN A 152 0.64 -29.76 -6.26
CA ASN A 152 2.03 -29.32 -6.31
C ASN A 152 2.09 -27.79 -6.19
N LEU A 153 3.29 -27.20 -6.19
CA LEU A 153 3.46 -25.76 -6.01
C LEU A 153 2.68 -24.94 -7.05
N ILE A 154 2.75 -25.31 -8.32
CA ILE A 154 2.09 -24.57 -9.42
C ILE A 154 0.57 -24.64 -9.28
N SER A 155 0.01 -25.81 -9.09
CA SER A 155 -1.44 -25.97 -8.88
C SER A 155 -1.91 -25.29 -7.60
N ALA A 156 -1.09 -25.29 -6.55
CA ALA A 156 -1.41 -24.62 -5.29
C ALA A 156 -1.45 -23.08 -5.43
N ILE A 157 -0.57 -22.49 -6.24
CA ILE A 157 -0.62 -21.06 -6.58
C ILE A 157 -1.88 -20.78 -7.41
N HIS A 158 -2.09 -21.54 -8.49
CA HIS A 158 -3.23 -21.36 -9.39
C HIS A 158 -4.58 -21.45 -8.68
N GLN A 159 -4.74 -22.42 -7.76
CA GLN A 159 -5.96 -22.62 -6.99
C GLN A 159 -5.99 -21.82 -5.68
N SER A 160 -4.94 -21.08 -5.38
CA SER A 160 -4.78 -20.38 -4.10
C SER A 160 -4.99 -21.28 -2.87
N CYS A 161 -4.39 -22.48 -2.88
CA CYS A 161 -4.60 -23.52 -1.87
C CYS A 161 -4.06 -23.13 -0.50
N ASN A 162 -4.92 -22.85 0.45
CA ASN A 162 -4.51 -22.49 1.82
C ASN A 162 -3.78 -23.62 2.54
N THR A 163 -4.20 -24.88 2.34
CA THR A 163 -3.57 -26.04 2.96
C THR A 163 -2.10 -26.20 2.53
N TYR A 164 -1.82 -26.05 1.23
CA TYR A 164 -0.45 -26.15 0.71
C TYR A 164 0.46 -25.13 1.40
N PHE A 165 0.05 -23.86 1.40
CA PHE A 165 0.85 -22.77 1.95
C PHE A 165 0.94 -22.77 3.48
N ALA A 166 -0.07 -23.27 4.18
CA ALA A 166 0.03 -23.48 5.63
C ALA A 166 1.09 -24.53 5.98
N LYS A 167 1.15 -25.63 5.21
CA LYS A 167 2.18 -26.66 5.38
C LYS A 167 3.57 -26.16 5.00
N THR A 168 3.69 -25.40 3.91
CA THR A 168 4.94 -24.76 3.50
C THR A 168 5.45 -23.80 4.59
N TYR A 169 4.59 -22.92 5.08
CA TYR A 169 4.94 -21.98 6.14
C TYR A 169 5.38 -22.68 7.42
N LYS A 170 4.68 -23.76 7.81
CA LYS A 170 5.07 -24.57 8.96
C LYS A 170 6.45 -25.21 8.80
N LYS A 171 6.81 -25.64 7.58
CA LYS A 171 8.18 -26.12 7.31
C LYS A 171 9.20 -25.00 7.45
N LEU A 172 8.91 -23.81 6.88
CA LEU A 172 9.79 -22.64 6.95
C LEU A 172 10.12 -22.20 8.37
N ILE A 173 9.15 -22.22 9.28
CA ILE A 173 9.38 -21.79 10.67
C ILE A 173 10.04 -22.87 11.55
N ASN A 174 10.11 -24.11 11.07
CA ASN A 174 10.71 -25.24 11.80
C ASN A 174 12.07 -25.68 11.19
N SER A 175 12.49 -25.05 10.08
CA SER A 175 13.84 -25.21 9.50
C SER A 175 14.84 -24.30 10.21
#